data_c29d4b35b1fe4a9f59f842738dabf052
#
_entry.id   c29d4b35b1fe4a9f59f842738dabf052
#
_cell.length_a   1.000
_cell.length_b   1.000
_cell.length_c   1.000
_cell.angle_alpha   90.00
_cell.angle_beta   90.00
_cell.angle_gamma   90.00
#
_symmetry.space_group_name_H-M   'P 1'
#
loop_
_entity.id
_entity.type
_entity.pdbx_description
1 polymer ?
#
loop_
_entity_poly.entity_id
_entity_poly.type
_entity_poly.pdbx_seq_one_letter_code
_entity_poly.pdbx_strand_id
1 'polypeptide(L)'
;MSATLSIQTDLVYATTPAGELRGDLYRPAGDGRFPLLIAVPGGAWRVCNRAKWRDWGEYLAGRGYALFAIDYRTATPQRTAFPEAPCDLLAAIRHARGNASTLSVDPDRIGLFGASAGAHLAALAALAPEHRAFEASKSLNGFGSIAAHVKVLVGAYGIYDLFRHWQDDLALNPPPDGNVVRNLLGCDPFDNQQRYVDASPLRQISYAANKVSALIAWGGDDEFVNPAQSEIFVRALQQARFNVRTHKAVGASHFWVNHALSDPLGHSARFAPVLAEFLDSFL
;
A
#
# COMPACT_ATOMS: atom_id res chain seq x y z
N MET A 1 4.57 8.16 -30.52
CA MET A 1 3.14 7.83 -30.53
C MET A 1 2.70 7.84 -29.06
N SER A 2 1.72 8.68 -28.68
CA SER A 2 1.15 8.65 -27.33
C SER A 2 0.48 7.27 -27.15
N ALA A 3 0.94 6.48 -26.18
CA ALA A 3 0.30 5.21 -25.87
C ALA A 3 -1.17 5.51 -25.49
N THR A 4 -2.10 4.87 -26.20
CA THR A 4 -3.52 5.04 -25.88
C THR A 4 -3.77 4.40 -24.51
N LEU A 5 -4.40 5.13 -23.61
CA LEU A 5 -4.68 4.73 -22.24
C LEU A 5 -6.12 4.23 -22.12
N SER A 6 -6.34 3.16 -21.37
CA SER A 6 -7.66 2.69 -20.96
C SER A 6 -7.86 2.98 -19.47
N ILE A 7 -8.95 3.67 -19.13
CA ILE A 7 -9.32 3.98 -17.75
C ILE A 7 -10.71 3.39 -17.49
N GLN A 8 -10.85 2.62 -16.41
CA GLN A 8 -12.12 2.12 -15.91
C GLN A 8 -12.27 2.59 -14.47
N THR A 9 -13.28 3.37 -14.19
CA THR A 9 -13.54 3.92 -12.85
C THR A 9 -14.62 3.14 -12.13
N ASP A 10 -14.61 3.24 -10.79
CA ASP A 10 -15.65 2.69 -9.91
C ASP A 10 -15.87 1.17 -10.03
N LEU A 11 -14.81 0.43 -10.38
CA LEU A 11 -14.88 -1.04 -10.40
C LEU A 11 -15.10 -1.58 -8.98
N VAL A 12 -16.18 -2.30 -8.77
CA VAL A 12 -16.47 -2.96 -7.49
C VAL A 12 -15.61 -4.21 -7.38
N TYR A 13 -14.74 -4.27 -6.37
CA TYR A 13 -13.87 -5.41 -6.13
C TYR A 13 -14.29 -6.28 -4.93
N ALA A 14 -15.12 -5.73 -4.03
CA ALA A 14 -15.71 -6.47 -2.91
C ALA A 14 -16.97 -5.76 -2.40
N THR A 15 -17.81 -6.49 -1.69
CA THR A 15 -19.00 -5.96 -1.00
C THR A 15 -18.92 -6.30 0.47
N THR A 16 -19.16 -5.31 1.32
CA THR A 16 -19.12 -5.43 2.78
C THR A 16 -20.42 -4.93 3.39
N PRO A 17 -20.70 -5.22 4.66
CA PRO A 17 -21.84 -4.60 5.36
C PRO A 17 -21.80 -3.06 5.39
N ALA A 18 -20.62 -2.46 5.23
CA ALA A 18 -20.44 -1.01 5.16
C ALA A 18 -20.59 -0.42 3.74
N GLY A 19 -20.84 -1.26 2.74
CA GLY A 19 -21.00 -0.87 1.34
C GLY A 19 -19.99 -1.53 0.41
N GLU A 20 -20.03 -1.10 -0.85
CA GLU A 20 -19.13 -1.58 -1.90
C GLU A 20 -17.75 -0.94 -1.78
N LEU A 21 -16.74 -1.76 -2.00
CA LEU A 21 -15.35 -1.32 -2.13
C LEU A 21 -14.98 -1.20 -3.60
N ARG A 22 -14.50 -0.04 -3.99
CA ARG A 22 -14.30 0.33 -5.38
C ARG A 22 -12.85 0.66 -5.67
N GLY A 23 -12.49 0.59 -6.96
CA GLY A 23 -11.18 1.02 -7.45
C GLY A 23 -11.26 1.54 -8.87
N ASP A 24 -10.20 2.26 -9.27
CA ASP A 24 -10.02 2.80 -10.62
C ASP A 24 -8.83 2.11 -11.26
N LEU A 25 -9.04 1.51 -12.43
CA LEU A 25 -8.03 0.80 -13.20
C LEU A 25 -7.53 1.66 -14.35
N TYR A 26 -6.23 1.88 -14.36
CA TYR A 26 -5.47 2.55 -15.42
C TYR A 26 -4.57 1.50 -16.07
N ARG A 27 -4.62 1.34 -17.39
CA ARG A 27 -3.78 0.38 -18.11
C ARG A 27 -3.47 0.83 -19.54
N PRO A 28 -2.44 0.27 -20.18
CA PRO A 28 -2.28 0.45 -21.61
C PRO A 28 -3.54 0.00 -22.37
N ALA A 29 -3.86 0.65 -23.48
CA ALA A 29 -4.91 0.16 -24.36
C ALA A 29 -4.41 -1.09 -25.15
N GLY A 30 -5.37 -1.93 -25.56
CA GLY A 30 -5.08 -3.15 -26.32
C GLY A 30 -5.25 -4.43 -25.49
N ASP A 31 -4.96 -5.58 -26.13
CA ASP A 31 -5.28 -6.92 -25.65
C ASP A 31 -4.11 -7.60 -24.89
N GLY A 32 -3.26 -6.82 -24.24
CA GLY A 32 -2.13 -7.34 -23.46
C GLY A 32 -2.55 -7.89 -22.09
N ARG A 33 -1.66 -8.68 -21.48
CA ARG A 33 -1.69 -9.00 -20.06
C ARG A 33 -0.62 -8.17 -19.37
N PHE A 34 -1.02 -7.09 -18.72
CA PHE A 34 -0.09 -6.12 -18.14
C PHE A 34 0.24 -6.48 -16.69
N PRO A 35 1.51 -6.32 -16.26
CA PRO A 35 1.85 -6.37 -14.84
C PRO A 35 1.02 -5.34 -14.09
N LEU A 36 0.55 -5.68 -12.89
CA LEU A 36 -0.36 -4.83 -12.12
C LEU A 36 0.29 -4.34 -10.83
N LEU A 37 0.17 -3.04 -10.56
CA LEU A 37 0.32 -2.49 -9.23
C LEU A 37 -1.05 -2.17 -8.64
N ILE A 38 -1.32 -2.63 -7.42
CA ILE A 38 -2.46 -2.16 -6.63
C ILE A 38 -1.98 -0.98 -5.80
N ALA A 39 -2.56 0.20 -6.06
CA ALA A 39 -2.21 1.44 -5.38
C ALA A 39 -3.10 1.65 -4.16
N VAL A 40 -2.46 1.88 -3.01
CA VAL A 40 -3.10 1.99 -1.70
C VAL A 40 -2.92 3.40 -1.15
N PRO A 41 -3.98 4.21 -1.09
CA PRO A 41 -3.90 5.59 -0.61
C PRO A 41 -3.49 5.70 0.86
N GLY A 42 -2.74 6.78 1.16
CA GLY A 42 -2.53 7.25 2.53
C GLY A 42 -3.76 7.97 3.08
N GLY A 43 -3.64 8.51 4.31
CA GLY A 43 -4.68 9.29 4.96
C GLY A 43 -4.93 8.87 6.41
N ALA A 44 -3.87 8.44 7.12
CA ALA A 44 -3.90 8.05 8.53
C ALA A 44 -5.00 7.03 8.87
N TRP A 45 -5.31 6.14 7.92
CA TRP A 45 -6.40 5.13 8.00
C TRP A 45 -7.80 5.72 8.24
N ARG A 46 -7.96 7.04 8.19
CA ARG A 46 -9.22 7.78 8.43
C ARG A 46 -9.80 8.36 7.15
N VAL A 47 -8.96 8.59 6.17
CA VAL A 47 -9.34 9.10 4.84
C VAL A 47 -8.77 8.18 3.80
N CYS A 48 -9.53 7.96 2.72
CA CYS A 48 -9.07 7.22 1.56
C CYS A 48 -9.49 7.99 0.30
N ASN A 49 -8.54 8.24 -0.61
CA ASN A 49 -8.83 8.94 -1.85
C ASN A 49 -8.00 8.34 -2.99
N ARG A 50 -8.58 7.37 -3.69
CA ARG A 50 -7.96 6.71 -4.83
C ARG A 50 -7.70 7.64 -6.02
N ALA A 51 -8.47 8.74 -6.16
CA ALA A 51 -8.29 9.69 -7.27
C ALA A 51 -6.92 10.37 -7.28
N LYS A 52 -6.23 10.44 -6.13
CA LYS A 52 -4.86 10.97 -6.04
C LYS A 52 -3.83 10.12 -6.77
N TRP A 53 -4.17 8.91 -7.19
CA TRP A 53 -3.28 8.00 -7.90
C TRP A 53 -3.40 8.09 -9.42
N ARG A 54 -4.23 9.01 -9.93
CA ARG A 54 -4.45 9.18 -11.36
C ARG A 54 -3.15 9.43 -12.14
N ASP A 55 -2.34 10.39 -11.72
CA ASP A 55 -1.09 10.73 -12.40
C ASP A 55 -0.13 9.54 -12.46
N TRP A 56 -0.04 8.75 -11.38
CA TRP A 56 0.72 7.51 -11.34
C TRP A 56 0.13 6.44 -12.26
N GLY A 57 -1.21 6.34 -12.31
CA GLY A 57 -1.91 5.43 -13.21
C GLY A 57 -1.58 5.72 -14.68
N GLU A 58 -1.68 6.99 -15.08
CA GLU A 58 -1.37 7.43 -16.44
C GLU A 58 0.12 7.25 -16.77
N TYR A 59 1.02 7.59 -15.84
CA TYR A 59 2.46 7.42 -15.98
C TYR A 59 2.86 5.95 -16.19
N LEU A 60 2.35 5.04 -15.35
CA LEU A 60 2.67 3.62 -15.39
C LEU A 60 2.05 2.93 -16.62
N ALA A 61 0.81 3.31 -16.97
CA ALA A 61 0.18 2.79 -18.18
C ALA A 61 0.96 3.17 -19.45
N GLY A 62 1.52 4.37 -19.52
CA GLY A 62 2.42 4.78 -20.59
C GLY A 62 3.71 3.95 -20.68
N ARG A 63 4.02 3.13 -19.67
CA ARG A 63 5.20 2.24 -19.56
C ARG A 63 4.89 0.75 -19.60
N GLY A 64 3.64 0.39 -19.90
CA GLY A 64 3.26 -1.01 -20.04
C GLY A 64 2.80 -1.68 -18.75
N TYR A 65 2.58 -0.92 -17.67
CA TYR A 65 2.05 -1.42 -16.39
C TYR A 65 0.58 -1.02 -16.23
N ALA A 66 -0.20 -1.86 -15.57
CA ALA A 66 -1.51 -1.47 -15.06
C ALA A 66 -1.40 -0.97 -13.60
N LEU A 67 -2.25 -0.01 -13.22
CA LEU A 67 -2.41 0.43 -11.84
C LEU A 67 -3.89 0.38 -11.46
N PHE A 68 -4.19 -0.31 -10.35
CA PHE A 68 -5.52 -0.38 -9.77
C PHE A 68 -5.52 0.37 -8.44
N ALA A 69 -6.00 1.61 -8.45
CA ALA A 69 -6.10 2.45 -7.26
C ALA A 69 -7.38 2.11 -6.51
N ILE A 70 -7.29 1.68 -5.25
CA ILE A 70 -8.41 1.16 -4.48
C ILE A 70 -8.84 2.08 -3.34
N ASP A 71 -10.13 2.03 -2.99
CA ASP A 71 -10.58 2.43 -1.67
C ASP A 71 -10.49 1.25 -0.69
N TYR A 72 -10.45 1.54 0.59
CA TYR A 72 -10.52 0.55 1.68
C TYR A 72 -11.31 1.13 2.85
N ARG A 73 -11.82 0.27 3.75
CA ARG A 73 -12.57 0.71 4.94
C ARG A 73 -11.65 1.49 5.89
N THR A 74 -12.06 2.70 6.19
CA THR A 74 -11.34 3.61 7.08
C THR A 74 -11.89 3.59 8.49
N ALA A 75 -11.06 4.03 9.45
CA ALA A 75 -11.50 4.25 10.82
C ALA A 75 -12.49 5.42 10.91
N THR A 76 -13.51 5.26 11.76
CA THR A 76 -14.47 6.28 12.13
C THR A 76 -14.57 6.32 13.66
N PRO A 77 -15.25 7.29 14.27
CA PRO A 77 -15.45 7.28 15.73
C PRO A 77 -16.12 5.99 16.25
N GLN A 78 -16.86 5.27 15.39
CA GLN A 78 -17.61 4.05 15.75
C GLN A 78 -16.94 2.76 15.29
N ARG A 79 -15.87 2.85 14.50
CA ARG A 79 -15.23 1.68 13.89
C ARG A 79 -13.73 1.87 13.72
N THR A 80 -12.94 0.90 14.15
CA THR A 80 -11.51 0.78 13.81
C THR A 80 -11.31 0.36 12.35
N ALA A 81 -10.12 0.58 11.79
CA ALA A 81 -9.80 0.12 10.44
C ALA A 81 -8.98 -1.18 10.42
N PHE A 82 -8.51 -1.66 11.56
CA PHE A 82 -7.82 -2.93 11.69
C PHE A 82 -8.72 -3.96 12.40
N PRO A 83 -8.90 -5.19 11.83
CA PRO A 83 -8.19 -5.77 10.68
C PRO A 83 -8.87 -5.56 9.31
N GLU A 84 -9.91 -4.77 9.22
CA GLU A 84 -10.76 -4.63 8.03
C GLU A 84 -9.99 -4.08 6.81
N ALA A 85 -9.19 -3.02 6.98
CA ALA A 85 -8.46 -2.41 5.87
C ALA A 85 -7.41 -3.34 5.22
N PRO A 86 -6.59 -4.11 5.98
CA PRO A 86 -5.78 -5.18 5.37
C PRO A 86 -6.61 -6.26 4.67
N CYS A 87 -7.78 -6.63 5.22
CA CYS A 87 -8.69 -7.59 4.57
C CYS A 87 -9.19 -7.08 3.22
N ASP A 88 -9.51 -5.81 3.12
CA ASP A 88 -9.99 -5.18 1.88
C ASP A 88 -8.90 -5.21 0.79
N LEU A 89 -7.66 -4.89 1.16
CA LEU A 89 -6.52 -4.96 0.22
C LEU A 89 -6.27 -6.41 -0.24
N LEU A 90 -6.33 -7.40 0.65
CA LEU A 90 -6.20 -8.80 0.28
C LEU A 90 -7.33 -9.25 -0.65
N ALA A 91 -8.56 -8.75 -0.44
CA ALA A 91 -9.67 -9.00 -1.35
C ALA A 91 -9.44 -8.34 -2.72
N ALA A 92 -8.86 -7.12 -2.78
CA ALA A 92 -8.50 -6.47 -4.04
C ALA A 92 -7.44 -7.27 -4.83
N ILE A 93 -6.44 -7.84 -4.15
CA ILE A 93 -5.44 -8.71 -4.79
C ILE A 93 -6.11 -9.95 -5.38
N ARG A 94 -6.98 -10.63 -4.62
CA ARG A 94 -7.71 -11.81 -5.10
C ARG A 94 -8.66 -11.48 -6.23
N HIS A 95 -9.36 -10.35 -6.17
CA HIS A 95 -10.23 -9.86 -7.24
C HIS A 95 -9.45 -9.64 -8.53
N ALA A 96 -8.33 -8.94 -8.46
CA ALA A 96 -7.50 -8.67 -9.62
C ALA A 96 -6.97 -9.97 -10.26
N ARG A 97 -6.51 -10.92 -9.44
CA ARG A 97 -6.03 -12.22 -9.91
C ARG A 97 -7.15 -13.09 -10.48
N GLY A 98 -8.30 -13.14 -9.83
CA GLY A 98 -9.46 -13.93 -10.26
C GLY A 98 -10.11 -13.41 -11.54
N ASN A 99 -10.06 -12.10 -11.77
CA ASN A 99 -10.60 -11.43 -12.97
C ASN A 99 -9.50 -11.00 -13.96
N ALA A 100 -8.32 -11.61 -13.92
CA ALA A 100 -7.15 -11.18 -14.66
C ALA A 100 -7.40 -11.03 -16.17
N SER A 101 -8.15 -11.93 -16.80
CA SER A 101 -8.50 -11.85 -18.21
C SER A 101 -9.42 -10.67 -18.53
N THR A 102 -10.45 -10.44 -17.70
CA THR A 102 -11.41 -9.32 -17.86
C THR A 102 -10.72 -7.97 -17.66
N LEU A 103 -9.80 -7.89 -16.70
CA LEU A 103 -9.04 -6.68 -16.39
C LEU A 103 -7.84 -6.48 -17.33
N SER A 104 -7.50 -7.48 -18.17
CA SER A 104 -6.31 -7.49 -19.03
C SER A 104 -5.02 -7.33 -18.21
N VAL A 105 -4.91 -8.00 -17.07
CA VAL A 105 -3.73 -7.99 -16.20
C VAL A 105 -3.09 -9.37 -16.12
N ASP A 106 -1.82 -9.42 -15.75
CA ASP A 106 -1.10 -10.67 -15.54
C ASP A 106 -1.29 -11.13 -14.08
N PRO A 107 -1.95 -12.28 -13.85
CA PRO A 107 -2.23 -12.79 -12.51
C PRO A 107 -0.96 -13.15 -11.72
N ASP A 108 0.15 -13.41 -12.40
CA ASP A 108 1.42 -13.80 -11.80
C ASP A 108 2.36 -12.61 -11.55
N ARG A 109 2.04 -11.44 -12.10
CA ARG A 109 2.80 -10.20 -11.96
C ARG A 109 1.97 -9.11 -11.28
N ILE A 110 1.67 -9.33 -9.98
CA ILE A 110 0.94 -8.38 -9.13
C ILE A 110 1.88 -7.86 -8.06
N GLY A 111 1.92 -6.55 -7.89
CA GLY A 111 2.64 -5.84 -6.85
C GLY A 111 1.75 -4.83 -6.11
N LEU A 112 2.28 -4.25 -5.04
CA LEU A 112 1.61 -3.23 -4.23
C LEU A 112 2.41 -1.93 -4.25
N PHE A 113 1.71 -0.80 -4.33
CA PHE A 113 2.30 0.52 -4.16
C PHE A 113 1.47 1.32 -3.16
N GLY A 114 1.98 1.51 -1.97
CA GLY A 114 1.31 2.25 -0.90
C GLY A 114 2.06 3.52 -0.50
N ALA A 115 1.30 4.51 0.00
CA ALA A 115 1.85 5.74 0.55
C ALA A 115 1.34 5.95 1.99
N SER A 116 2.21 6.32 2.95
CA SER A 116 1.84 6.59 4.34
C SER A 116 1.08 5.40 4.97
N ALA A 117 -0.13 5.61 5.49
CA ALA A 117 -1.03 4.55 5.94
C ALA A 117 -1.26 3.45 4.89
N GLY A 118 -1.27 3.80 3.60
CA GLY A 118 -1.37 2.83 2.52
C GLY A 118 -0.12 1.97 2.37
N ALA A 119 1.08 2.51 2.64
CA ALA A 119 2.32 1.73 2.66
C ALA A 119 2.36 0.73 3.84
N HIS A 120 1.79 1.11 4.97
CA HIS A 120 1.56 0.20 6.11
C HIS A 120 0.69 -0.98 5.69
N LEU A 121 -0.49 -0.71 5.09
CA LEU A 121 -1.42 -1.76 4.64
C LEU A 121 -0.78 -2.65 3.57
N ALA A 122 -0.08 -2.04 2.59
CA ALA A 122 0.63 -2.75 1.55
C ALA A 122 1.72 -3.69 2.12
N ALA A 123 2.47 -3.21 3.11
CA ALA A 123 3.49 -4.02 3.76
C ALA A 123 2.91 -5.20 4.54
N LEU A 124 1.80 -5.01 5.27
CA LEU A 124 1.10 -6.11 5.95
C LEU A 124 0.61 -7.17 4.95
N ALA A 125 -0.06 -6.74 3.86
CA ALA A 125 -0.58 -7.65 2.86
C ALA A 125 0.54 -8.40 2.10
N ALA A 126 1.68 -7.75 1.86
CA ALA A 126 2.82 -8.38 1.19
C ALA A 126 3.56 -9.39 2.07
N LEU A 127 3.72 -9.09 3.36
CA LEU A 127 4.54 -9.89 4.28
C LEU A 127 3.77 -10.99 4.98
N ALA A 128 2.46 -10.80 5.23
CA ALA A 128 1.65 -11.71 6.01
C ALA A 128 0.23 -11.90 5.43
N PRO A 129 0.07 -12.26 4.13
CA PRO A 129 -1.24 -12.35 3.49
C PRO A 129 -2.15 -13.43 4.13
N GLU A 130 -1.58 -14.43 4.79
CA GLU A 130 -2.29 -15.52 5.45
C GLU A 130 -2.34 -15.36 6.99
N HIS A 131 -2.07 -14.15 7.51
CA HIS A 131 -2.16 -13.91 8.94
C HIS A 131 -3.59 -14.14 9.44
N ARG A 132 -3.74 -14.81 10.59
CA ARG A 132 -5.04 -15.18 11.18
C ARG A 132 -6.02 -14.02 11.35
N ALA A 133 -5.52 -12.82 11.61
CA ALA A 133 -6.36 -11.62 11.73
C ALA A 133 -7.03 -11.23 10.41
N PHE A 134 -6.56 -11.74 9.27
CA PHE A 134 -7.03 -11.41 7.93
C PHE A 134 -7.88 -12.50 7.28
N GLU A 135 -8.26 -13.53 8.04
CA GLU A 135 -9.05 -14.68 7.52
C GLU A 135 -10.38 -14.22 6.88
N ALA A 136 -11.00 -13.18 7.44
CA ALA A 136 -12.24 -12.60 6.92
C ALA A 136 -12.11 -12.06 5.48
N SER A 137 -10.89 -11.78 5.00
CA SER A 137 -10.65 -11.33 3.63
C SER A 137 -11.08 -12.36 2.58
N LYS A 138 -11.12 -13.63 2.93
CA LYS A 138 -11.46 -14.74 2.02
C LYS A 138 -12.95 -14.77 1.65
N SER A 139 -13.81 -14.17 2.46
CA SER A 139 -15.26 -14.17 2.24
C SER A 139 -15.81 -12.92 1.54
N LEU A 140 -14.96 -11.92 1.21
CA LEU A 140 -15.44 -10.62 0.76
C LEU A 140 -15.88 -10.55 -0.72
N ASN A 141 -15.41 -11.46 -1.59
CA ASN A 141 -15.68 -11.33 -3.04
C ASN A 141 -15.74 -12.65 -3.82
N GLY A 142 -15.92 -13.77 -3.16
CA GLY A 142 -16.04 -15.08 -3.83
C GLY A 142 -14.68 -15.67 -4.33
N PHE A 143 -13.58 -14.95 -4.20
CA PHE A 143 -12.24 -15.40 -4.63
C PHE A 143 -11.36 -15.89 -3.46
N GLY A 144 -11.96 -16.30 -2.36
CA GLY A 144 -11.24 -16.68 -1.13
C GLY A 144 -10.20 -17.80 -1.27
N SER A 145 -10.39 -18.70 -2.25
CA SER A 145 -9.43 -19.77 -2.54
C SER A 145 -8.23 -19.32 -3.36
N ILE A 146 -8.27 -18.11 -3.94
CA ILE A 146 -7.17 -17.54 -4.72
C ILE A 146 -6.10 -16.98 -3.78
N ALA A 147 -4.83 -17.32 -4.04
CA ALA A 147 -3.71 -16.80 -3.24
C ALA A 147 -3.57 -15.27 -3.37
N ALA A 148 -3.25 -14.60 -2.26
CA ALA A 148 -3.05 -13.15 -2.22
C ALA A 148 -1.56 -12.72 -2.20
N HIS A 149 -0.63 -13.63 -2.54
CA HIS A 149 0.79 -13.29 -2.63
C HIS A 149 1.09 -12.31 -3.75
N VAL A 150 2.07 -11.44 -3.52
CA VAL A 150 2.53 -10.43 -4.50
C VAL A 150 4.02 -10.56 -4.76
N LYS A 151 4.50 -10.01 -5.88
CA LYS A 151 5.91 -10.05 -6.28
C LYS A 151 6.72 -8.90 -5.68
N VAL A 152 6.13 -7.71 -5.65
CA VAL A 152 6.82 -6.51 -5.21
C VAL A 152 6.00 -5.70 -4.21
N LEU A 153 6.71 -5.02 -3.32
CA LEU A 153 6.20 -4.02 -2.38
C LEU A 153 6.90 -2.70 -2.64
N VAL A 154 6.15 -1.67 -3.00
CA VAL A 154 6.62 -0.29 -3.03
C VAL A 154 5.95 0.47 -1.89
N GLY A 155 6.75 0.93 -0.95
CA GLY A 155 6.27 1.67 0.22
C GLY A 155 6.88 3.07 0.28
N ALA A 156 6.05 4.10 0.19
CA ALA A 156 6.47 5.50 0.31
C ALA A 156 6.09 6.05 1.68
N TYR A 157 7.08 6.56 2.41
CA TYR A 157 6.94 7.17 3.75
C TYR A 157 5.95 6.42 4.67
N GLY A 158 6.11 5.10 4.73
CA GLY A 158 5.21 4.21 5.44
C GLY A 158 5.44 4.12 6.93
N ILE A 159 4.41 3.67 7.63
CA ILE A 159 4.45 3.34 9.05
C ILE A 159 4.66 1.83 9.18
N TYR A 160 5.76 1.37 9.77
CA TYR A 160 6.12 -0.05 9.81
C TYR A 160 6.20 -0.63 11.23
N ASP A 161 6.34 0.22 12.25
CA ASP A 161 6.24 -0.12 13.68
C ASP A 161 5.18 0.77 14.33
N LEU A 162 4.02 0.19 14.64
CA LEU A 162 2.89 0.94 15.19
C LEU A 162 3.11 1.36 16.63
N PHE A 163 3.88 0.59 17.42
CA PHE A 163 4.19 1.02 18.79
C PHE A 163 5.05 2.29 18.78
N ARG A 164 6.08 2.31 17.94
CA ARG A 164 6.93 3.48 17.76
C ARG A 164 6.14 4.68 17.25
N HIS A 165 5.29 4.48 16.23
CA HIS A 165 4.48 5.57 15.70
C HIS A 165 3.46 6.11 16.71
N TRP A 166 2.88 5.24 17.53
CA TRP A 166 2.02 5.65 18.66
C TRP A 166 2.77 6.55 19.65
N GLN A 167 4.03 6.23 19.98
CA GLN A 167 4.86 7.05 20.85
C GLN A 167 5.22 8.39 20.19
N ASP A 168 5.63 8.37 18.92
CA ASP A 168 5.97 9.58 18.17
C ASP A 168 4.75 10.53 18.08
N ASP A 169 3.56 9.98 17.85
CA ASP A 169 2.29 10.72 17.79
C ASP A 169 1.92 11.33 19.16
N LEU A 170 2.12 10.60 20.26
CA LEU A 170 1.91 11.15 21.62
C LEU A 170 2.83 12.34 21.93
N ALA A 171 4.05 12.33 21.41
CA ALA A 171 5.00 13.44 21.64
C ALA A 171 4.54 14.75 20.98
N LEU A 172 3.63 14.68 20.01
CA LEU A 172 3.01 15.84 19.36
C LEU A 172 1.82 16.41 20.18
N ASN A 173 1.52 15.85 21.37
CA ASN A 173 0.38 16.24 22.20
C ASN A 173 -0.96 16.30 21.43
N PRO A 174 -1.37 15.23 20.74
CA PRO A 174 -2.65 15.24 20.04
C PRO A 174 -3.80 15.37 21.06
N PRO A 175 -4.99 15.88 20.64
CA PRO A 175 -6.18 15.82 21.49
C PRO A 175 -6.50 14.35 21.85
N PRO A 176 -7.30 14.05 22.88
CA PRO A 176 -7.53 12.69 23.38
C PRO A 176 -7.90 11.66 22.30
N ASP A 177 -8.63 12.09 21.26
CA ASP A 177 -9.01 11.24 20.12
C ASP A 177 -8.08 11.43 18.89
N GLY A 178 -6.97 12.13 19.05
CA GLY A 178 -6.07 12.54 17.97
C GLY A 178 -5.05 11.47 17.58
N ASN A 179 -4.71 10.52 18.47
CA ASN A 179 -3.72 9.50 18.17
C ASN A 179 -4.20 8.57 17.03
N VAL A 180 -3.49 8.62 15.90
CA VAL A 180 -3.92 7.94 14.68
C VAL A 180 -3.80 6.43 14.77
N VAL A 181 -2.84 5.92 15.56
CA VAL A 181 -2.67 4.47 15.78
C VAL A 181 -3.78 3.93 16.68
N ARG A 182 -4.16 4.68 17.72
CA ARG A 182 -5.30 4.33 18.55
C ARG A 182 -6.61 4.29 17.74
N ASN A 183 -6.80 5.23 16.82
CA ASN A 183 -7.96 5.22 15.93
C ASN A 183 -7.96 4.00 14.98
N LEU A 184 -6.78 3.58 14.50
CA LEU A 184 -6.64 2.36 13.71
C LEU A 184 -6.99 1.11 14.50
N LEU A 185 -6.46 0.99 15.74
CA LEU A 185 -6.48 -0.25 16.52
C LEU A 185 -7.59 -0.31 17.57
N GLY A 186 -8.13 0.84 18.02
CA GLY A 186 -9.16 0.92 19.07
C GLY A 186 -8.67 0.74 20.50
N CYS A 187 -7.36 0.66 20.72
CA CYS A 187 -6.75 0.49 22.04
C CYS A 187 -5.35 1.09 22.10
N ASP A 188 -4.85 1.32 23.28
CA ASP A 188 -3.44 1.63 23.53
C ASP A 188 -2.58 0.36 23.58
N PRO A 189 -1.27 0.43 23.41
CA PRO A 189 -0.41 -0.76 23.37
C PRO A 189 -0.35 -1.50 24.72
N PHE A 190 -0.61 -0.79 25.82
CA PHE A 190 -0.63 -1.39 27.17
C PHE A 190 -1.96 -2.12 27.47
N ASP A 191 -3.01 -1.82 26.70
CA ASP A 191 -4.28 -2.55 26.78
C ASP A 191 -4.21 -3.86 25.98
N ASN A 192 -3.55 -3.83 24.80
CA ASN A 192 -3.44 -5.00 23.95
C ASN A 192 -2.15 -4.95 23.09
N GLN A 193 -1.04 -5.42 23.65
CA GLN A 193 0.26 -5.48 22.95
C GLN A 193 0.21 -6.36 21.70
N GLN A 194 -0.50 -7.50 21.75
CA GLN A 194 -0.57 -8.41 20.62
C GLN A 194 -1.20 -7.76 19.37
N ARG A 195 -2.19 -6.89 19.56
CA ARG A 195 -2.81 -6.16 18.45
C ARG A 195 -1.82 -5.23 17.75
N TYR A 196 -0.90 -4.61 18.49
CA TYR A 196 0.20 -3.81 17.94
C TYR A 196 1.23 -4.67 17.19
N VAL A 197 1.54 -5.84 17.71
CA VAL A 197 2.42 -6.82 17.04
C VAL A 197 1.79 -7.31 15.74
N ASP A 198 0.53 -7.74 15.79
CA ASP A 198 -0.20 -8.26 14.61
C ASP A 198 -0.34 -7.20 13.51
N ALA A 199 -0.49 -5.93 13.90
CA ALA A 199 -0.67 -4.81 12.99
C ALA A 199 0.64 -4.14 12.54
N SER A 200 1.81 -4.49 13.08
CA SER A 200 3.09 -3.87 12.70
C SER A 200 3.79 -4.68 11.60
N PRO A 201 3.97 -4.14 10.37
CA PRO A 201 4.70 -4.81 9.30
C PRO A 201 6.11 -5.26 9.71
N LEU A 202 6.80 -4.47 10.51
CA LEU A 202 8.13 -4.80 11.04
C LEU A 202 8.14 -6.15 11.78
N ARG A 203 7.04 -6.51 12.44
CA ARG A 203 6.89 -7.75 13.21
C ARG A 203 6.48 -8.94 12.35
N GLN A 204 6.11 -8.70 11.08
CA GLN A 204 5.72 -9.74 10.12
C GLN A 204 6.87 -10.16 9.20
N ILE A 205 8.04 -9.54 9.32
CA ILE A 205 9.21 -9.90 8.52
C ILE A 205 9.65 -11.32 8.89
N SER A 206 9.78 -12.17 7.87
CA SER A 206 10.23 -13.55 8.02
C SER A 206 10.97 -14.03 6.77
N TYR A 207 11.79 -15.07 6.90
CA TYR A 207 12.44 -15.70 5.74
C TYR A 207 11.43 -16.30 4.75
N ALA A 208 10.23 -16.67 5.20
CA ALA A 208 9.19 -17.20 4.32
C ALA A 208 8.62 -16.14 3.37
N ALA A 209 8.65 -14.87 3.77
CA ALA A 209 8.14 -13.76 2.98
C ALA A 209 9.20 -13.11 2.04
N ASN A 210 10.48 -13.52 2.10
CA ASN A 210 11.58 -12.83 1.41
C ASN A 210 11.63 -13.02 -0.11
N LYS A 211 10.64 -13.67 -0.68
CA LYS A 211 10.42 -13.73 -2.14
C LYS A 211 9.84 -12.42 -2.70
N VAL A 212 9.31 -11.55 -1.84
CA VAL A 212 8.84 -10.22 -2.20
C VAL A 212 10.04 -9.29 -2.32
N SER A 213 10.21 -8.64 -3.48
CA SER A 213 11.20 -7.57 -3.63
C SER A 213 10.61 -6.24 -3.16
N ALA A 214 11.38 -5.44 -2.43
CA ALA A 214 10.89 -4.20 -1.81
C ALA A 214 11.61 -2.96 -2.33
N LEU A 215 10.85 -1.91 -2.66
CA LEU A 215 11.34 -0.54 -2.86
C LEU A 215 10.75 0.33 -1.76
N ILE A 216 11.58 0.80 -0.84
CA ILE A 216 11.16 1.64 0.28
C ILE A 216 11.69 3.05 0.06
N ALA A 217 10.78 4.02 0.02
CA ALA A 217 11.07 5.42 -0.23
C ALA A 217 10.56 6.31 0.90
N TRP A 218 11.30 7.35 1.27
CA TRP A 218 10.90 8.28 2.34
C TRP A 218 11.44 9.69 2.13
N GLY A 219 10.78 10.68 2.72
CA GLY A 219 11.25 12.06 2.79
C GLY A 219 12.33 12.21 3.85
N GLY A 220 13.35 13.04 3.56
CA GLY A 220 14.39 13.35 4.54
C GLY A 220 13.87 14.24 5.69
N ASP A 221 12.90 15.09 5.40
CA ASP A 221 12.35 16.12 6.29
C ASP A 221 10.86 15.84 6.59
N ASP A 222 10.50 14.56 6.68
CA ASP A 222 9.12 14.14 6.95
C ASP A 222 8.74 14.43 8.41
N GLU A 223 7.77 15.31 8.58
CA GLU A 223 7.27 15.81 9.86
C GLU A 223 6.09 15.01 10.44
N PHE A 224 5.48 14.13 9.64
CA PHE A 224 4.33 13.31 10.05
C PHE A 224 4.73 11.87 10.40
N VAL A 225 5.62 11.30 9.60
CA VAL A 225 6.12 9.94 9.81
C VAL A 225 7.64 9.99 9.95
N ASN A 226 8.12 9.76 11.14
CA ASN A 226 9.54 9.77 11.43
C ASN A 226 10.32 8.90 10.41
N PRO A 227 11.31 9.44 9.66
CA PRO A 227 12.11 8.70 8.69
C PRO A 227 12.72 7.40 9.23
N ALA A 228 12.96 7.32 10.55
CA ALA A 228 13.43 6.11 11.21
C ALA A 228 12.51 4.90 11.03
N GLN A 229 11.21 5.11 10.78
CA GLN A 229 10.27 4.04 10.44
C GLN A 229 10.75 3.25 9.19
N SER A 230 11.08 3.98 8.12
CA SER A 230 11.59 3.40 6.88
C SER A 230 12.99 2.82 7.05
N GLU A 231 13.88 3.52 7.75
CA GLU A 231 15.27 3.09 7.93
C GLU A 231 15.38 1.79 8.74
N ILE A 232 14.59 1.66 9.83
CA ILE A 232 14.54 0.44 10.65
C ILE A 232 13.93 -0.72 9.84
N PHE A 233 12.85 -0.45 9.10
CA PHE A 233 12.18 -1.45 8.27
C PHE A 233 13.10 -1.99 7.16
N VAL A 234 13.81 -1.11 6.45
CA VAL A 234 14.81 -1.48 5.44
C VAL A 234 15.88 -2.39 6.04
N ARG A 235 16.44 -2.01 7.19
CA ARG A 235 17.46 -2.81 7.87
C ARG A 235 16.96 -4.21 8.23
N ALA A 236 15.73 -4.30 8.75
CA ALA A 236 15.13 -5.59 9.11
C ALA A 236 14.86 -6.47 7.87
N LEU A 237 14.38 -5.89 6.77
CA LEU A 237 14.21 -6.59 5.50
C LEU A 237 15.55 -7.13 4.97
N GLN A 238 16.61 -6.33 5.00
CA GLN A 238 17.96 -6.74 4.57
C GLN A 238 18.49 -7.89 5.44
N GLN A 239 18.31 -7.82 6.77
CA GLN A 239 18.68 -8.89 7.70
C GLN A 239 17.92 -10.19 7.41
N ALA A 240 16.66 -10.10 6.98
CA ALA A 240 15.85 -11.25 6.55
C ALA A 240 16.08 -11.64 5.07
N ARG A 241 17.12 -11.10 4.42
CA ARG A 241 17.56 -11.42 3.04
C ARG A 241 16.53 -11.12 1.95
N PHE A 242 15.73 -10.07 2.13
CA PHE A 242 14.90 -9.54 1.04
C PHE A 242 15.76 -8.82 0.00
N ASN A 243 15.30 -8.80 -1.25
CA ASN A 243 15.80 -7.85 -2.24
C ASN A 243 15.21 -6.48 -1.92
N VAL A 244 16.05 -5.55 -1.46
CA VAL A 244 15.61 -4.21 -1.03
C VAL A 244 16.34 -3.14 -1.83
N ARG A 245 15.58 -2.27 -2.49
CA ARG A 245 16.05 -0.98 -3.00
C ARG A 245 15.48 0.14 -2.15
N THR A 246 16.19 1.26 -2.09
CA THR A 246 15.78 2.41 -1.28
C THR A 246 15.84 3.70 -2.08
N HIS A 247 14.97 4.66 -1.74
CA HIS A 247 15.01 6.01 -2.26
C HIS A 247 14.77 7.01 -1.14
N LYS A 248 15.80 7.77 -0.75
CA LYS A 248 15.65 8.89 0.18
C LYS A 248 15.47 10.18 -0.61
N ALA A 249 14.27 10.73 -0.55
CA ALA A 249 13.95 12.04 -1.14
C ALA A 249 14.48 13.14 -0.19
N VAL A 250 15.71 13.58 -0.41
CA VAL A 250 16.36 14.61 0.44
C VAL A 250 15.59 15.91 0.35
N GLY A 251 15.29 16.53 1.49
CA GLY A 251 14.51 17.77 1.58
C GLY A 251 13.00 17.61 1.33
N ALA A 252 12.52 16.37 1.14
CA ALA A 252 11.09 16.13 0.98
C ALA A 252 10.41 16.04 2.34
N SER A 253 9.31 16.77 2.52
CA SER A 253 8.33 16.59 3.59
C SER A 253 7.45 15.36 3.33
N HIS A 254 6.40 15.15 4.14
CA HIS A 254 5.39 14.11 3.86
C HIS A 254 4.63 14.39 2.55
N PHE A 255 3.84 13.49 2.05
CA PHE A 255 2.94 13.61 0.87
C PHE A 255 3.61 13.85 -0.50
N TRP A 256 4.94 13.82 -0.63
CA TRP A 256 5.61 14.13 -1.89
C TRP A 256 5.20 13.23 -3.06
N VAL A 257 4.75 11.98 -2.83
CA VAL A 257 4.20 11.09 -3.89
C VAL A 257 2.93 11.67 -4.54
N ASN A 258 2.22 12.57 -3.86
CA ASN A 258 1.03 13.24 -4.40
C ASN A 258 1.36 14.50 -5.22
N HIS A 259 2.64 14.87 -5.35
CA HIS A 259 3.03 15.99 -6.20
C HIS A 259 2.92 15.61 -7.67
N ALA A 260 2.67 16.61 -8.53
CA ALA A 260 2.52 16.38 -9.96
C ALA A 260 3.78 15.74 -10.58
N LEU A 261 3.60 14.67 -11.33
CA LEU A 261 4.68 14.02 -12.07
C LEU A 261 5.20 14.89 -13.24
N SER A 262 4.44 15.89 -13.65
CA SER A 262 4.84 16.86 -14.67
C SER A 262 5.81 17.92 -14.18
N ASP A 263 6.00 18.07 -12.86
CA ASP A 263 7.01 18.96 -12.29
C ASP A 263 8.38 18.24 -12.25
N PRO A 264 9.34 18.56 -13.15
CA PRO A 264 10.61 17.87 -13.25
C PRO A 264 11.52 18.09 -12.02
N LEU A 265 11.24 19.10 -11.20
CA LEU A 265 11.96 19.40 -9.97
C LEU A 265 11.30 18.72 -8.76
N GLY A 266 10.08 18.23 -8.92
CA GLY A 266 9.31 17.55 -7.88
C GLY A 266 9.89 16.19 -7.46
N HIS A 267 9.73 15.83 -6.21
CA HIS A 267 10.23 14.54 -5.69
C HIS A 267 9.53 13.35 -6.34
N SER A 268 8.24 13.46 -6.70
CA SER A 268 7.52 12.42 -7.45
C SER A 268 8.16 12.16 -8.81
N ALA A 269 8.45 13.21 -9.57
CA ALA A 269 9.07 13.10 -10.89
C ALA A 269 10.47 12.49 -10.84
N ARG A 270 11.25 12.78 -9.78
CA ARG A 270 12.56 12.18 -9.55
C ARG A 270 12.48 10.72 -9.10
N PHE A 271 11.43 10.34 -8.37
CA PHE A 271 11.19 8.97 -7.94
C PHE A 271 10.66 8.09 -9.08
N ALA A 272 9.91 8.65 -10.00
CA ALA A 272 9.23 7.90 -11.06
C ALA A 272 10.17 6.99 -11.91
N PRO A 273 11.37 7.42 -12.35
CA PRO A 273 12.31 6.55 -13.04
C PRO A 273 12.88 5.45 -12.13
N VAL A 274 13.09 5.72 -10.83
CA VAL A 274 13.57 4.74 -9.86
C VAL A 274 12.52 3.63 -9.68
N LEU A 275 11.25 4.01 -9.59
CA LEU A 275 10.14 3.06 -9.55
C LEU A 275 10.09 2.22 -10.84
N ALA A 276 10.15 2.84 -12.02
CA ALA A 276 10.10 2.10 -13.28
C ALA A 276 11.23 1.07 -13.40
N GLU A 277 12.48 1.47 -13.11
CA GLU A 277 13.63 0.56 -13.12
C GLU A 277 13.48 -0.61 -12.13
N PHE A 278 12.89 -0.34 -10.95
CA PHE A 278 12.61 -1.38 -9.97
C PHE A 278 11.55 -2.36 -10.51
N LEU A 279 10.48 -1.87 -11.11
CA LEU A 279 9.43 -2.70 -11.68
C LEU A 279 9.95 -3.55 -12.85
N ASP A 280 10.74 -2.96 -13.75
CA ASP A 280 11.36 -3.69 -14.88
C ASP A 280 12.27 -4.84 -14.39
N SER A 281 12.81 -4.73 -13.18
CA SER A 281 13.70 -5.76 -12.61
C SER A 281 12.95 -6.88 -11.89
N PHE A 282 11.76 -6.63 -11.32
CA PHE A 282 11.15 -7.54 -10.35
C PHE A 282 9.66 -7.83 -10.59
N LEU A 283 8.97 -7.09 -11.45
CA LEU A 283 7.56 -7.27 -11.76
C LEU A 283 7.35 -7.58 -13.24
#